data_42c8d7a168b1a4ac488846bec7c58ac2
#
_entry.id   42c8d7a168b1a4ac488846bec7c58ac2
#
_cell.length_a   1.000
_cell.length_b   1.000
_cell.length_c   1.000
_cell.angle_alpha   90.00
_cell.angle_beta   90.00
_cell.angle_gamma   90.00
#
_symmetry.space_group_name_H-M   'P 1'
#
loop_
_entity.id
_entity.type
_entity.pdbx_description
1 polymer ?
#
loop_
_entity_poly.entity_id
_entity_poly.type
_entity_poly.pdbx_seq_one_letter_code
_entity_poly.pdbx_strand_id
1 'polypeptide(L)'
;MEQAALADNTDIATAIIASGIADEPVTHLVEGAMRRLVSAGVPLDRMQVGFRILHPLFDGMSITWTEAAGVEVSYYEHIDLDGSTYRLSPFHYMLANEVTELRLRIDREATIERFPVLMELKERGFTDYLAMIVSFGGAPMTPESHQGLGTSWSTKHPAGFGATDIAAMRQVLAPLALALRVVIKDQITRNALNTFHGPLVGGRILSGLIKRGAGERLAAALWYSDLRNSTGLADALPVEAFLDLLNVYFDCAAGAVMEEGGQVLDIIGDAILAFFPASGPPASGPGGGQACASALRAASTAQSRLAALKAQGNTRAEAISFGIGIHFGDVVFGNAGTAERLKFGIIGRSVNEVARTADMAKVLKRDVVVSDAVVSRITSAERLALSDLGEHELRGIPSARRLWALASTE
;
A
#
# COMPACT_ATOMS: atom_id res chain seq x y z
N MET A 1 -2.73 -8.76 -48.63
CA MET A 1 -2.84 -7.74 -47.58
C MET A 1 -3.37 -8.34 -46.28
N GLU A 2 -4.45 -9.09 -46.29
CA GLU A 2 -5.04 -9.71 -45.08
C GLU A 2 -4.08 -10.70 -44.36
N GLN A 3 -3.31 -11.52 -45.10
CA GLN A 3 -2.32 -12.43 -44.53
C GLN A 3 -1.09 -11.72 -43.94
N ALA A 4 -0.70 -10.57 -44.45
CA ALA A 4 0.40 -9.79 -43.89
C ALA A 4 -0.01 -9.09 -42.57
N ALA A 5 -1.24 -8.57 -42.50
CA ALA A 5 -1.81 -7.98 -41.28
C ALA A 5 -2.03 -9.03 -40.19
N LEU A 6 -2.39 -10.26 -40.53
CA LEU A 6 -2.49 -11.38 -39.58
C LEU A 6 -1.12 -11.82 -39.02
N ALA A 7 -0.09 -11.82 -39.85
CA ALA A 7 1.27 -12.14 -39.40
C ALA A 7 1.84 -11.10 -38.45
N ASP A 8 1.61 -9.82 -38.73
CA ASP A 8 2.07 -8.69 -37.89
C ASP A 8 1.37 -8.68 -36.50
N ASN A 9 0.07 -9.00 -36.46
CA ASN A 9 -0.70 -9.08 -35.22
C ASN A 9 -0.31 -10.30 -34.36
N THR A 10 0.12 -11.41 -34.93
CA THR A 10 0.63 -12.57 -34.22
C THR A 10 1.96 -12.20 -33.53
N ASP A 11 2.79 -11.36 -34.16
CA ASP A 11 4.02 -10.85 -33.59
C ASP A 11 3.75 -9.90 -32.40
N ILE A 12 2.72 -9.04 -32.47
CA ILE A 12 2.31 -8.16 -31.36
C ILE A 12 1.86 -9.00 -30.15
N ALA A 13 1.01 -10.02 -30.36
CA ALA A 13 0.52 -10.90 -29.31
C ALA A 13 1.69 -11.64 -28.62
N THR A 14 2.64 -12.15 -29.42
CA THR A 14 3.85 -12.83 -28.92
C THR A 14 4.71 -11.88 -28.10
N ALA A 15 4.90 -10.65 -28.55
CA ALA A 15 5.66 -9.64 -27.83
C ALA A 15 5.01 -9.27 -26.47
N ILE A 16 3.68 -9.12 -26.42
CA ILE A 16 2.93 -8.87 -25.19
C ILE A 16 3.13 -10.02 -24.19
N ILE A 17 3.03 -11.27 -24.65
CA ILE A 17 3.25 -12.45 -23.82
C ILE A 17 4.69 -12.46 -23.28
N ALA A 18 5.68 -12.17 -24.14
CA ALA A 18 7.09 -12.11 -23.75
C ALA A 18 7.35 -11.05 -22.68
N SER A 19 6.78 -9.85 -22.83
CA SER A 19 6.87 -8.78 -21.81
C SER A 19 6.22 -9.20 -20.49
N GLY A 20 5.08 -9.90 -20.53
CA GLY A 20 4.42 -10.45 -19.34
C GLY A 20 5.24 -11.54 -18.64
N ILE A 21 5.97 -12.37 -19.41
CA ILE A 21 6.87 -13.39 -18.85
C ILE A 21 8.14 -12.74 -18.24
N ALA A 22 8.62 -11.65 -18.83
CA ALA A 22 9.79 -10.92 -18.36
C ALA A 22 9.52 -10.04 -17.11
N ASP A 23 8.29 -10.07 -16.58
CA ASP A 23 7.85 -9.26 -15.42
C ASP A 23 8.11 -7.75 -15.62
N GLU A 24 7.92 -7.29 -16.86
CA GLU A 24 8.06 -5.87 -17.17
C GLU A 24 7.01 -5.03 -16.43
N PRO A 25 7.34 -3.78 -16.04
CA PRO A 25 6.37 -2.87 -15.46
C PRO A 25 5.13 -2.74 -16.35
N VAL A 26 3.96 -2.75 -15.73
CA VAL A 26 2.66 -2.70 -16.44
C VAL A 26 2.56 -1.52 -17.42
N THR A 27 3.18 -0.39 -17.10
CA THR A 27 3.25 0.80 -17.95
C THR A 27 4.04 0.52 -19.24
N HIS A 28 5.18 -0.18 -19.15
CA HIS A 28 6.00 -0.53 -20.31
C HIS A 28 5.27 -1.55 -21.20
N LEU A 29 4.60 -2.53 -20.59
CA LEU A 29 3.81 -3.53 -21.32
C LEU A 29 2.70 -2.86 -22.13
N VAL A 30 1.92 -1.96 -21.51
CA VAL A 30 0.84 -1.23 -22.20
C VAL A 30 1.41 -0.34 -23.28
N GLU A 31 2.45 0.46 -22.99
CA GLU A 31 3.06 1.35 -23.98
C GLU A 31 3.62 0.57 -25.18
N GLY A 32 4.34 -0.50 -24.93
CA GLY A 32 4.91 -1.36 -25.98
C GLY A 32 3.84 -1.97 -26.88
N ALA A 33 2.73 -2.43 -26.30
CA ALA A 33 1.60 -2.97 -27.04
C ALA A 33 0.94 -1.91 -27.94
N MET A 34 0.67 -0.71 -27.39
CA MET A 34 0.01 0.36 -28.13
C MET A 34 0.88 0.89 -29.26
N ARG A 35 2.16 1.12 -29.03
CA ARG A 35 3.10 1.55 -30.07
C ARG A 35 3.19 0.56 -31.24
N ARG A 36 3.16 -0.74 -30.96
CA ARG A 36 3.13 -1.77 -32.02
C ARG A 36 1.84 -1.74 -32.84
N LEU A 37 0.68 -1.56 -32.19
CA LEU A 37 -0.59 -1.42 -32.91
C LEU A 37 -0.59 -0.19 -33.82
N VAL A 38 -0.11 0.96 -33.35
CA VAL A 38 0.03 2.16 -34.16
C VAL A 38 1.00 1.91 -35.33
N SER A 39 2.14 1.26 -35.08
CA SER A 39 3.12 0.92 -36.12
C SER A 39 2.56 -0.04 -37.16
N ALA A 40 1.62 -0.91 -36.79
CA ALA A 40 0.88 -1.77 -37.70
C ALA A 40 -0.25 -1.05 -38.47
N GLY A 41 -0.40 0.26 -38.28
CA GLY A 41 -1.34 1.10 -39.05
C GLY A 41 -2.70 1.30 -38.40
N VAL A 42 -2.91 0.83 -37.15
CA VAL A 42 -4.15 1.12 -36.41
C VAL A 42 -4.15 2.61 -36.00
N PRO A 43 -5.17 3.39 -36.40
CA PRO A 43 -5.23 4.82 -36.07
C PRO A 43 -5.67 5.03 -34.63
N LEU A 44 -4.82 4.65 -33.69
CA LEU A 44 -5.08 4.69 -32.24
C LEU A 44 -4.43 5.92 -31.62
N ASP A 45 -5.23 6.83 -31.06
CA ASP A 45 -4.75 8.02 -30.36
C ASP A 45 -4.79 7.88 -28.83
N ARG A 46 -5.71 7.03 -28.31
CA ARG A 46 -5.87 6.79 -26.88
C ARG A 46 -6.35 5.36 -26.61
N MET A 47 -5.74 4.75 -25.60
CA MET A 47 -6.23 3.51 -24.99
C MET A 47 -6.25 3.69 -23.48
N GLN A 48 -7.28 3.18 -22.82
CA GLN A 48 -7.34 3.08 -21.37
C GLN A 48 -7.69 1.65 -20.99
N VAL A 49 -7.02 1.12 -20.00
CA VAL A 49 -7.40 -0.12 -19.32
C VAL A 49 -7.67 0.19 -17.85
N GLY A 50 -8.81 -0.28 -17.36
CA GLY A 50 -9.22 -0.14 -15.97
C GLY A 50 -9.49 -1.50 -15.33
N PHE A 51 -9.11 -1.66 -14.08
CA PHE A 51 -9.35 -2.86 -13.29
C PHE A 51 -9.40 -2.54 -11.80
N ARG A 52 -10.04 -3.43 -11.03
CA ARG A 52 -10.11 -3.28 -9.58
C ARG A 52 -8.85 -3.85 -8.93
N ILE A 53 -8.43 -3.22 -7.84
CA ILE A 53 -7.26 -3.62 -7.05
C ILE A 53 -7.68 -3.86 -5.60
N LEU A 54 -6.87 -4.64 -4.88
CA LEU A 54 -6.99 -4.76 -3.42
C LEU A 54 -5.98 -3.81 -2.78
N HIS A 55 -6.49 -2.66 -2.31
CA HIS A 55 -5.69 -1.66 -1.63
C HIS A 55 -6.53 -0.98 -0.55
N PRO A 56 -5.98 -0.60 0.63
CA PRO A 56 -6.76 -0.01 1.72
C PRO A 56 -7.47 1.30 1.35
N LEU A 57 -6.89 2.09 0.47
CA LEU A 57 -7.39 3.42 0.09
C LEU A 57 -8.06 3.44 -1.29
N PHE A 58 -7.71 2.51 -2.19
CA PHE A 58 -8.13 2.55 -3.58
C PHE A 58 -8.87 1.27 -3.98
N ASP A 59 -10.00 1.42 -4.66
CA ASP A 59 -10.80 0.33 -5.20
C ASP A 59 -10.37 -0.06 -6.61
N GLY A 60 -9.89 0.88 -7.39
CA GLY A 60 -9.53 0.68 -8.78
C GLY A 60 -8.29 1.43 -9.24
N MET A 61 -7.75 0.98 -10.34
CA MET A 61 -6.66 1.61 -11.06
C MET A 61 -6.97 1.64 -12.55
N SER A 62 -6.58 2.71 -13.22
CA SER A 62 -6.54 2.75 -14.68
C SER A 62 -5.18 3.17 -15.20
N ILE A 63 -4.86 2.64 -16.37
CA ILE A 63 -3.68 3.00 -17.14
C ILE A 63 -4.19 3.58 -18.45
N THR A 64 -3.87 4.82 -18.70
CA THR A 64 -4.21 5.52 -19.94
C THR A 64 -2.96 5.75 -20.76
N TRP A 65 -2.94 5.24 -21.96
CA TRP A 65 -1.92 5.55 -22.95
C TRP A 65 -2.49 6.53 -23.99
N THR A 66 -1.69 7.52 -24.36
CA THR A 66 -1.97 8.38 -25.51
C THR A 66 -0.72 8.49 -26.36
N GLU A 67 -0.89 8.65 -27.69
CA GLU A 67 0.24 8.80 -28.60
C GLU A 67 1.12 10.00 -28.25
N ALA A 68 0.49 11.09 -27.78
CA ALA A 68 1.17 12.35 -27.48
C ALA A 68 1.93 12.36 -26.15
N ALA A 69 1.38 11.70 -25.09
CA ALA A 69 1.90 11.83 -23.72
C ALA A 69 2.45 10.51 -23.14
N GLY A 70 2.32 9.39 -23.85
CA GLY A 70 2.68 8.07 -23.33
C GLY A 70 1.69 7.56 -22.30
N VAL A 71 2.19 6.96 -21.23
CA VAL A 71 1.38 6.25 -20.21
C VAL A 71 1.21 7.08 -18.96
N GLU A 72 -0.04 7.18 -18.49
CA GLU A 72 -0.45 7.78 -17.21
C GLU A 72 -1.20 6.72 -16.38
N VAL A 73 -0.95 6.71 -15.05
CA VAL A 73 -1.61 5.82 -14.09
C VAL A 73 -2.48 6.65 -13.15
N SER A 74 -3.75 6.24 -12.99
CA SER A 74 -4.70 6.88 -12.08
C SER A 74 -5.28 5.87 -11.12
N TYR A 75 -5.50 6.28 -9.87
CA TYR A 75 -6.11 5.48 -8.81
C TYR A 75 -7.47 6.06 -8.43
N TYR A 76 -8.43 5.20 -8.10
CA TYR A 76 -9.79 5.56 -7.70
C TYR A 76 -10.05 5.09 -6.27
N GLU A 77 -10.51 6.00 -5.43
CA GLU A 77 -10.81 5.71 -4.02
C GLU A 77 -12.06 4.83 -3.85
N HIS A 78 -12.20 4.16 -2.69
CA HIS A 78 -13.34 3.29 -2.37
C HIS A 78 -14.70 4.01 -2.34
N ILE A 79 -14.72 5.32 -2.21
CA ILE A 79 -15.93 6.12 -1.99
C ILE A 79 -16.80 6.23 -3.25
N ASP A 80 -16.29 5.93 -4.44
CA ASP A 80 -16.93 6.33 -5.69
C ASP A 80 -17.69 5.25 -6.46
N LEU A 81 -17.92 4.07 -5.91
CA LEU A 81 -18.82 3.10 -6.55
C LEU A 81 -20.29 3.57 -6.55
N ASP A 82 -20.66 4.39 -5.57
CA ASP A 82 -21.94 5.12 -5.54
C ASP A 82 -21.82 6.50 -6.23
N GLY A 83 -20.65 6.91 -6.63
CA GLY A 83 -20.36 8.17 -7.29
C GLY A 83 -21.06 8.28 -8.65
N SER A 84 -21.60 9.45 -8.91
CA SER A 84 -22.30 9.77 -10.17
C SER A 84 -21.45 9.48 -11.42
N THR A 85 -20.14 9.67 -11.32
CA THR A 85 -19.19 9.50 -12.44
C THR A 85 -19.06 8.06 -12.92
N TYR A 86 -18.93 7.08 -12.00
CA TYR A 86 -18.86 5.67 -12.39
C TYR A 86 -20.19 5.17 -12.99
N ARG A 87 -21.32 5.49 -12.35
CA ARG A 87 -22.66 5.09 -12.82
C ARG A 87 -23.00 5.63 -14.20
N LEU A 88 -22.43 6.77 -14.58
CA LEU A 88 -22.55 7.38 -15.91
C LEU A 88 -21.46 6.92 -16.89
N SER A 89 -20.63 5.95 -16.52
CA SER A 89 -19.58 5.45 -17.42
C SER A 89 -20.11 4.43 -18.43
N PRO A 90 -19.48 4.34 -19.63
CA PRO A 90 -19.77 3.27 -20.57
C PRO A 90 -19.59 1.87 -19.97
N PHE A 91 -18.60 1.68 -19.10
CA PHE A 91 -18.33 0.38 -18.45
C PHE A 91 -19.45 -0.05 -17.51
N HIS A 92 -19.97 0.86 -16.68
CA HIS A 92 -21.12 0.54 -15.83
C HIS A 92 -22.34 0.14 -16.68
N TYR A 93 -22.60 0.87 -17.77
CA TYR A 93 -23.66 0.53 -18.71
C TYR A 93 -23.47 -0.87 -19.31
N MET A 94 -22.24 -1.19 -19.76
CA MET A 94 -21.93 -2.50 -20.34
C MET A 94 -22.15 -3.63 -19.32
N LEU A 95 -21.69 -3.46 -18.10
CA LEU A 95 -21.82 -4.46 -17.02
C LEU A 95 -23.29 -4.64 -16.62
N ALA A 96 -24.03 -3.56 -16.47
CA ALA A 96 -25.46 -3.61 -16.12
C ALA A 96 -26.36 -4.23 -17.21
N ASN A 97 -25.91 -4.23 -18.47
CA ASN A 97 -26.64 -4.79 -19.60
C ASN A 97 -25.99 -6.07 -20.18
N GLU A 98 -25.00 -6.63 -19.48
CA GLU A 98 -24.27 -7.85 -19.91
C GLU A 98 -23.64 -7.74 -21.31
N VAL A 99 -23.20 -6.54 -21.69
CA VAL A 99 -22.56 -6.24 -22.97
C VAL A 99 -21.05 -6.27 -22.80
N THR A 100 -20.35 -7.08 -23.58
CA THR A 100 -18.88 -7.21 -23.50
C THR A 100 -18.13 -6.32 -24.48
N GLU A 101 -18.82 -5.77 -25.48
CA GLU A 101 -18.25 -4.84 -26.46
C GLU A 101 -19.26 -3.73 -26.76
N LEU A 102 -18.81 -2.48 -26.72
CA LEU A 102 -19.62 -1.30 -27.04
C LEU A 102 -18.81 -0.36 -27.93
N ARG A 103 -19.32 -0.09 -29.13
CA ARG A 103 -18.75 0.91 -30.04
C ARG A 103 -19.71 2.07 -30.22
N LEU A 104 -19.18 3.30 -30.12
CA LEU A 104 -19.94 4.53 -30.28
C LEU A 104 -19.18 5.52 -31.17
N ARG A 105 -19.83 6.00 -32.23
CA ARG A 105 -19.29 7.10 -33.04
C ARG A 105 -19.53 8.42 -32.32
N ILE A 106 -18.46 8.98 -31.75
CA ILE A 106 -18.52 10.19 -30.92
C ILE A 106 -18.96 11.42 -31.73
N ASP A 107 -18.60 11.45 -33.03
CA ASP A 107 -18.89 12.58 -33.92
C ASP A 107 -20.34 12.58 -34.45
N ARG A 108 -21.07 11.47 -34.34
CA ARG A 108 -22.37 11.26 -35.06
C ARG A 108 -23.52 10.85 -34.14
N GLU A 109 -23.27 10.26 -32.99
CA GLU A 109 -24.30 9.69 -32.14
C GLU A 109 -24.73 10.63 -31.03
N ALA A 110 -26.03 10.94 -30.93
CA ALA A 110 -26.59 11.71 -29.81
C ALA A 110 -26.56 10.93 -28.49
N THR A 111 -26.56 9.59 -28.55
CA THR A 111 -26.54 8.72 -27.38
C THR A 111 -25.29 8.87 -26.48
N ILE A 112 -24.23 9.52 -26.98
CA ILE A 112 -23.02 9.81 -26.21
C ILE A 112 -23.27 10.80 -25.05
N GLU A 113 -24.29 11.64 -25.12
CA GLU A 113 -24.61 12.66 -24.12
C GLU A 113 -24.85 12.08 -22.72
N ARG A 114 -25.26 10.81 -22.63
CA ARG A 114 -25.41 10.10 -21.35
C ARG A 114 -24.10 9.69 -20.71
N PHE A 115 -22.97 9.82 -21.43
CA PHE A 115 -21.65 9.43 -20.95
C PHE A 115 -20.73 10.65 -20.90
N PRO A 116 -20.52 11.30 -19.75
CA PRO A 116 -19.68 12.48 -19.62
C PRO A 116 -18.29 12.32 -20.24
N VAL A 117 -17.65 11.17 -20.05
CA VAL A 117 -16.33 10.88 -20.64
C VAL A 117 -16.32 10.95 -22.16
N LEU A 118 -17.42 10.60 -22.85
CA LEU A 118 -17.49 10.70 -24.31
C LEU A 118 -17.70 12.13 -24.77
N MET A 119 -18.36 12.96 -23.97
CA MET A 119 -18.47 14.40 -24.23
C MET A 119 -17.09 15.09 -24.13
N GLU A 120 -16.32 14.77 -23.09
CA GLU A 120 -14.93 15.25 -22.97
C GLU A 120 -14.05 14.81 -24.14
N LEU A 121 -14.18 13.52 -24.57
CA LEU A 121 -13.45 13.01 -25.73
C LEU A 121 -13.86 13.74 -27.02
N LYS A 122 -15.15 14.06 -27.19
CA LYS A 122 -15.66 14.85 -28.34
C LYS A 122 -15.03 16.23 -28.39
N GLU A 123 -14.98 16.95 -27.27
CA GLU A 123 -14.34 18.26 -27.16
C GLU A 123 -12.84 18.22 -27.51
N ARG A 124 -12.19 17.08 -27.23
CA ARG A 124 -10.77 16.83 -27.55
C ARG A 124 -10.56 16.33 -28.99
N GLY A 125 -11.63 16.25 -29.82
CA GLY A 125 -11.59 15.91 -31.24
C GLY A 125 -11.57 14.42 -31.55
N PHE A 126 -11.94 13.54 -30.59
CA PHE A 126 -12.09 12.12 -30.88
C PHE A 126 -13.38 11.86 -31.66
N THR A 127 -13.33 10.90 -32.56
CA THR A 127 -14.41 10.58 -33.52
C THR A 127 -15.05 9.20 -33.27
N ASP A 128 -14.31 8.28 -32.67
CA ASP A 128 -14.76 6.91 -32.45
C ASP A 128 -14.25 6.38 -31.09
N TYR A 129 -15.08 5.57 -30.44
CA TYR A 129 -14.84 4.94 -29.14
C TYR A 129 -15.27 3.49 -29.20
N LEU A 130 -14.38 2.59 -28.81
CA LEU A 130 -14.62 1.16 -28.67
C LEU A 130 -14.26 0.74 -27.25
N ALA A 131 -15.22 0.22 -26.49
CA ALA A 131 -14.99 -0.39 -25.19
C ALA A 131 -15.14 -1.90 -25.26
N MET A 132 -14.26 -2.61 -24.56
CA MET A 132 -14.29 -4.07 -24.45
C MET A 132 -14.03 -4.50 -23.02
N ILE A 133 -14.74 -5.53 -22.56
CA ILE A 133 -14.60 -6.12 -21.21
C ILE A 133 -14.09 -7.55 -21.35
N VAL A 134 -13.12 -7.89 -20.48
CA VAL A 134 -12.60 -9.26 -20.34
C VAL A 134 -12.84 -9.72 -18.91
N SER A 135 -13.68 -10.75 -18.76
CA SER A 135 -13.92 -11.40 -17.46
C SER A 135 -12.86 -12.47 -17.19
N PHE A 136 -12.43 -12.57 -15.93
CA PHE A 136 -11.52 -13.62 -15.48
C PHE A 136 -12.29 -14.69 -14.69
N GLY A 137 -11.94 -15.96 -14.90
CA GLY A 137 -12.53 -17.08 -14.14
C GLY A 137 -13.85 -17.62 -14.66
N GLY A 138 -14.31 -17.18 -15.84
CA GLY A 138 -15.47 -17.76 -16.55
C GLY A 138 -16.85 -17.31 -16.07
N ALA A 139 -16.95 -16.51 -15.00
CA ALA A 139 -18.19 -15.86 -14.59
C ALA A 139 -18.34 -14.50 -15.28
N PRO A 140 -19.57 -14.05 -15.60
CA PRO A 140 -19.80 -12.70 -16.09
C PRO A 140 -19.28 -11.66 -15.09
N MET A 141 -18.69 -10.59 -15.58
CA MET A 141 -18.26 -9.48 -14.77
C MET A 141 -19.49 -8.62 -14.41
N THR A 142 -19.68 -8.32 -13.14
CA THR A 142 -20.73 -7.41 -12.66
C THR A 142 -20.10 -6.12 -12.10
N PRO A 143 -20.88 -5.05 -11.89
CA PRO A 143 -20.36 -3.83 -11.29
C PRO A 143 -19.63 -4.03 -9.94
N GLU A 144 -20.02 -5.08 -9.20
CA GLU A 144 -19.43 -5.43 -7.89
C GLU A 144 -18.27 -6.43 -8.01
N SER A 145 -18.07 -7.06 -9.18
CA SER A 145 -17.05 -8.09 -9.35
C SER A 145 -15.66 -7.48 -9.51
N HIS A 146 -14.66 -8.12 -8.88
CA HIS A 146 -13.25 -7.72 -8.98
C HIS A 146 -12.47 -8.55 -10.01
N GLN A 147 -13.16 -9.35 -10.82
CA GLN A 147 -12.55 -10.36 -11.68
C GLN A 147 -12.66 -10.01 -13.15
N GLY A 148 -11.92 -9.02 -13.58
CA GLY A 148 -11.88 -8.63 -14.97
C GLY A 148 -11.15 -7.32 -15.20
N LEU A 149 -11.12 -6.91 -16.45
CA LEU A 149 -10.67 -5.59 -16.86
C LEU A 149 -11.57 -5.03 -17.97
N GLY A 150 -11.66 -3.71 -18.01
CA GLY A 150 -12.28 -2.98 -19.10
C GLY A 150 -11.23 -2.22 -19.89
N THR A 151 -11.32 -2.26 -21.22
CA THR A 151 -10.47 -1.45 -22.09
C THR A 151 -11.32 -0.51 -22.91
N SER A 152 -10.84 0.72 -23.14
CA SER A 152 -11.43 1.64 -24.11
C SER A 152 -10.38 2.16 -25.07
N TRP A 153 -10.74 2.20 -26.34
CA TRP A 153 -9.91 2.56 -27.46
C TRP A 153 -10.55 3.73 -28.17
N SER A 154 -9.80 4.75 -28.52
CA SER A 154 -10.35 5.95 -29.14
C SER A 154 -9.41 6.50 -30.21
N THR A 155 -10.00 7.04 -31.27
CA THR A 155 -9.26 7.64 -32.39
C THR A 155 -9.81 9.01 -32.74
N LYS A 156 -8.93 9.86 -33.27
CA LYS A 156 -9.28 11.15 -33.90
C LYS A 156 -9.41 11.04 -35.42
N HIS A 157 -9.13 9.87 -35.98
CA HIS A 157 -9.25 9.68 -37.43
C HIS A 157 -10.70 9.93 -37.92
N PRO A 158 -10.93 10.77 -38.94
CA PRO A 158 -12.29 11.16 -39.34
C PRO A 158 -13.20 9.98 -39.74
N ALA A 159 -12.62 8.92 -40.30
CA ALA A 159 -13.38 7.72 -40.63
C ALA A 159 -13.68 6.83 -39.39
N GLY A 160 -13.05 7.08 -38.27
CA GLY A 160 -13.03 6.20 -37.08
C GLY A 160 -12.22 4.92 -37.33
N PHE A 161 -12.47 3.88 -36.54
CA PHE A 161 -11.85 2.56 -36.71
C PHE A 161 -12.49 1.78 -37.86
N GLY A 162 -11.67 1.20 -38.73
CA GLY A 162 -12.11 0.21 -39.73
C GLY A 162 -12.34 -1.17 -39.14
N ALA A 163 -12.92 -2.07 -39.91
CA ALA A 163 -13.14 -3.45 -39.47
C ALA A 163 -11.83 -4.20 -39.19
N THR A 164 -10.77 -3.93 -39.95
CA THR A 164 -9.42 -4.47 -39.74
C THR A 164 -8.79 -3.98 -38.44
N ASP A 165 -9.00 -2.72 -38.10
CA ASP A 165 -8.46 -2.13 -36.84
C ASP A 165 -9.10 -2.78 -35.62
N ILE A 166 -10.42 -2.93 -35.64
CA ILE A 166 -11.18 -3.59 -34.57
C ILE A 166 -10.77 -5.07 -34.46
N ALA A 167 -10.56 -5.75 -35.58
CA ALA A 167 -10.08 -7.14 -35.58
C ALA A 167 -8.67 -7.25 -34.93
N ALA A 168 -7.77 -6.32 -35.25
CA ALA A 168 -6.45 -6.26 -34.64
C ALA A 168 -6.52 -6.01 -33.10
N MET A 169 -7.36 -5.08 -32.66
CA MET A 169 -7.57 -4.82 -31.23
C MET A 169 -8.14 -6.04 -30.50
N ARG A 170 -9.11 -6.76 -31.09
CA ARG A 170 -9.66 -8.00 -30.52
C ARG A 170 -8.63 -9.11 -30.42
N GLN A 171 -7.73 -9.25 -31.40
CA GLN A 171 -6.63 -10.23 -31.34
C GLN A 171 -5.61 -9.93 -30.24
N VAL A 172 -5.33 -8.68 -30.00
CA VAL A 172 -4.39 -8.22 -28.96
C VAL A 172 -5.02 -8.25 -27.56
N LEU A 173 -6.34 -8.13 -27.46
CA LEU A 173 -7.05 -8.00 -26.19
C LEU A 173 -6.79 -9.18 -25.24
N ALA A 174 -6.88 -10.42 -25.70
CA ALA A 174 -6.72 -11.60 -24.85
C ALA A 174 -5.27 -11.77 -24.35
N PRO A 175 -4.22 -11.68 -25.20
CA PRO A 175 -2.83 -11.64 -24.73
C PRO A 175 -2.55 -10.50 -23.74
N LEU A 176 -3.04 -9.30 -24.03
CA LEU A 176 -2.91 -8.13 -23.15
C LEU A 176 -3.58 -8.36 -21.78
N ALA A 177 -4.82 -8.86 -21.82
CA ALA A 177 -5.56 -9.17 -20.59
C ALA A 177 -4.87 -10.25 -19.74
N LEU A 178 -4.29 -11.27 -20.39
CA LEU A 178 -3.54 -12.32 -19.69
C LEU A 178 -2.26 -11.76 -19.04
N ALA A 179 -1.47 -11.00 -19.79
CA ALA A 179 -0.25 -10.38 -19.28
C ALA A 179 -0.55 -9.42 -18.12
N LEU A 180 -1.54 -8.54 -18.28
CA LEU A 180 -1.99 -7.63 -17.22
C LEU A 180 -2.48 -8.40 -15.99
N ARG A 181 -3.23 -9.50 -16.17
CA ARG A 181 -3.71 -10.33 -15.06
C ARG A 181 -2.56 -10.89 -14.21
N VAL A 182 -1.46 -11.31 -14.82
CA VAL A 182 -0.28 -11.80 -14.10
C VAL A 182 0.33 -10.68 -13.27
N VAL A 183 0.63 -9.55 -13.88
CA VAL A 183 1.25 -8.39 -13.21
C VAL A 183 0.33 -7.84 -12.11
N ILE A 184 -0.98 -7.72 -12.37
CA ILE A 184 -1.96 -7.24 -11.40
C ILE A 184 -2.03 -8.19 -10.19
N LYS A 185 -2.05 -9.51 -10.41
CA LYS A 185 -2.08 -10.48 -9.31
C LYS A 185 -0.83 -10.41 -8.45
N ASP A 186 0.33 -10.27 -9.06
CA ASP A 186 1.58 -10.08 -8.30
C ASP A 186 1.54 -8.78 -7.48
N GLN A 187 1.10 -7.69 -8.09
CA GLN A 187 0.94 -6.41 -7.39
C GLN A 187 -0.07 -6.49 -6.23
N ILE A 188 -1.22 -7.15 -6.42
CA ILE A 188 -2.20 -7.38 -5.35
C ILE A 188 -1.58 -8.19 -4.22
N THR A 189 -0.82 -9.24 -4.54
CA THR A 189 -0.15 -10.07 -3.54
C THR A 189 0.88 -9.27 -2.75
N ARG A 190 1.72 -8.48 -3.42
CA ARG A 190 2.69 -7.58 -2.78
C ARG A 190 1.98 -6.55 -1.90
N ASN A 191 0.95 -5.89 -2.42
CA ASN A 191 0.20 -4.89 -1.67
C ASN A 191 -0.45 -5.49 -0.42
N ALA A 192 -1.10 -6.65 -0.54
CA ALA A 192 -1.72 -7.32 0.60
C ALA A 192 -0.67 -7.68 1.66
N LEU A 193 0.45 -8.30 1.27
CA LEU A 193 1.52 -8.64 2.21
C LEU A 193 2.12 -7.39 2.86
N ASN A 194 2.39 -6.34 2.09
CA ASN A 194 2.96 -5.11 2.62
C ASN A 194 1.99 -4.36 3.55
N THR A 195 0.70 -4.36 3.23
CA THR A 195 -0.32 -3.69 4.04
C THR A 195 -0.53 -4.40 5.38
N PHE A 196 -0.63 -5.74 5.37
CA PHE A 196 -0.94 -6.49 6.58
C PHE A 196 0.30 -6.88 7.41
N HIS A 197 1.47 -6.95 6.80
CA HIS A 197 2.70 -7.40 7.48
C HIS A 197 3.85 -6.40 7.43
N GLY A 198 3.69 -5.29 6.72
CA GLY A 198 4.75 -4.33 6.46
C GLY A 198 5.69 -4.78 5.31
N PRO A 199 6.39 -3.82 4.65
CA PRO A 199 7.17 -4.09 3.44
C PRO A 199 8.36 -5.02 3.67
N LEU A 200 8.99 -4.97 4.84
CA LEU A 200 10.12 -5.85 5.16
C LEU A 200 9.66 -7.32 5.28
N VAL A 201 8.59 -7.57 6.04
CA VAL A 201 8.04 -8.92 6.21
C VAL A 201 7.45 -9.43 4.90
N GLY A 202 6.67 -8.60 4.20
CA GLY A 202 6.10 -8.92 2.90
C GLY A 202 7.17 -9.33 1.88
N GLY A 203 8.25 -8.56 1.80
CA GLY A 203 9.40 -8.87 0.94
C GLY A 203 10.08 -10.18 1.32
N ARG A 204 10.26 -10.48 2.61
CA ARG A 204 10.84 -11.76 3.08
C ARG A 204 9.94 -12.96 2.75
N ILE A 205 8.63 -12.84 2.89
CA ILE A 205 7.67 -13.89 2.50
C ILE A 205 7.75 -14.15 1.00
N LEU A 206 7.73 -13.11 0.18
CA LEU A 206 7.81 -13.20 -1.28
C LEU A 206 9.16 -13.78 -1.76
N SER A 207 10.25 -13.54 -1.03
CA SER A 207 11.55 -14.15 -1.32
C SER A 207 11.66 -15.63 -0.91
N GLY A 208 10.57 -16.23 -0.41
CA GLY A 208 10.52 -17.63 -0.02
C GLY A 208 10.96 -17.94 1.41
N LEU A 209 11.13 -16.94 2.27
CA LEU A 209 11.49 -17.16 3.67
C LEU A 209 10.26 -17.58 4.49
N ILE A 210 9.64 -18.69 4.11
CA ILE A 210 8.40 -19.24 4.71
C ILE A 210 8.62 -20.48 5.56
N LYS A 211 9.86 -20.97 5.67
CA LYS A 211 10.16 -22.18 6.46
C LYS A 211 9.92 -21.91 7.94
N ARG A 212 9.13 -22.78 8.60
CA ARG A 212 8.88 -22.72 10.04
C ARG A 212 10.18 -22.80 10.83
N GLY A 213 10.37 -21.88 11.78
CA GLY A 213 11.57 -21.80 12.61
C GLY A 213 12.78 -21.15 11.91
N ALA A 214 12.64 -20.73 10.66
CA ALA A 214 13.67 -19.93 9.99
C ALA A 214 13.65 -18.50 10.54
N GLY A 215 14.84 -17.96 10.83
CA GLY A 215 15.00 -16.60 11.31
C GLY A 215 16.46 -16.19 11.33
N GLU A 216 16.70 -14.90 11.35
CA GLU A 216 18.02 -14.30 11.46
C GLU A 216 18.16 -13.53 12.79
N ARG A 217 19.33 -13.57 13.38
CA ARG A 217 19.64 -12.74 14.56
C ARG A 217 20.03 -11.35 14.09
N LEU A 218 19.42 -10.35 14.72
CA LEU A 218 19.76 -8.95 14.48
C LEU A 218 19.69 -8.15 15.78
N ALA A 219 20.44 -7.08 15.84
CA ALA A 219 20.32 -6.07 16.87
C ALA A 219 19.39 -4.97 16.39
N ALA A 220 18.56 -4.44 17.26
CA ALA A 220 17.60 -3.39 16.90
C ALA A 220 17.27 -2.47 18.08
N ALA A 221 16.91 -1.23 17.79
CA ALA A 221 16.11 -0.44 18.71
C ALA A 221 14.65 -0.87 18.56
N LEU A 222 14.06 -1.33 19.65
CA LEU A 222 12.70 -1.79 19.75
C LEU A 222 11.83 -0.66 20.27
N TRP A 223 10.64 -0.55 19.72
CA TRP A 223 9.61 0.38 20.09
C TRP A 223 8.35 -0.37 20.47
N TYR A 224 7.75 0.00 21.57
CA TYR A 224 6.43 -0.46 21.96
C TYR A 224 5.60 0.73 22.42
N SER A 225 4.41 0.91 21.86
CA SER A 225 3.49 1.94 22.33
C SER A 225 2.12 1.36 22.60
N ASP A 226 1.38 1.98 23.53
CA ASP A 226 0.09 1.51 24.00
C ASP A 226 -0.82 2.70 24.31
N LEU A 227 -2.09 2.61 23.90
CA LEU A 227 -3.09 3.64 24.12
C LEU A 227 -3.51 3.64 25.61
N ARG A 228 -3.50 4.79 26.25
CA ARG A 228 -3.93 4.89 27.65
C ARG A 228 -5.45 4.85 27.75
N ASN A 229 -5.95 4.06 28.72
CA ASN A 229 -7.38 3.92 28.98
C ASN A 229 -8.21 3.39 27.78
N SER A 230 -7.61 2.58 26.92
CA SER A 230 -8.26 2.04 25.73
C SER A 230 -9.57 1.29 26.04
N THR A 231 -9.57 0.46 27.09
CA THR A 231 -10.78 -0.25 27.53
C THR A 231 -11.91 0.71 27.92
N GLY A 232 -11.61 1.76 28.67
CA GLY A 232 -12.61 2.77 29.03
C GLY A 232 -13.12 3.55 27.83
N LEU A 233 -12.28 3.81 26.83
CA LEU A 233 -12.66 4.43 25.56
C LEU A 233 -13.54 3.51 24.72
N ALA A 234 -13.20 2.22 24.66
CA ALA A 234 -13.98 1.22 23.94
C ALA A 234 -15.36 1.01 24.55
N ASP A 235 -15.49 1.10 25.88
CA ASP A 235 -16.77 1.00 26.57
C ASP A 235 -17.65 2.26 26.42
N ALA A 236 -17.01 3.43 26.27
CA ALA A 236 -17.70 4.72 26.23
C ALA A 236 -18.13 5.17 24.83
N LEU A 237 -17.48 4.68 23.77
CA LEU A 237 -17.67 5.12 22.40
C LEU A 237 -18.42 4.08 21.55
N PRO A 238 -19.21 4.49 20.54
CA PRO A 238 -19.64 3.59 19.46
C PRO A 238 -18.42 2.95 18.77
N VAL A 239 -18.60 1.73 18.25
CA VAL A 239 -17.51 0.95 17.65
C VAL A 239 -16.80 1.71 16.52
N GLU A 240 -17.57 2.37 15.66
CA GLU A 240 -17.04 3.15 14.54
C GLU A 240 -16.21 4.34 15.03
N ALA A 241 -16.68 5.04 16.05
CA ALA A 241 -15.97 6.18 16.64
C ALA A 241 -14.68 5.74 17.34
N PHE A 242 -14.69 4.56 17.98
CA PHE A 242 -13.48 3.98 18.59
C PHE A 242 -12.46 3.53 17.52
N LEU A 243 -12.90 2.93 16.41
CA LEU A 243 -12.04 2.60 15.28
C LEU A 243 -11.41 3.86 14.66
N ASP A 244 -12.18 4.91 14.47
CA ASP A 244 -11.66 6.18 13.98
C ASP A 244 -10.61 6.79 14.93
N LEU A 245 -10.83 6.68 16.24
CA LEU A 245 -9.87 7.12 17.24
C LEU A 245 -8.58 6.29 17.18
N LEU A 246 -8.68 4.97 17.05
CA LEU A 246 -7.53 4.09 16.87
C LEU A 246 -6.75 4.44 15.61
N ASN A 247 -7.42 4.73 14.49
CA ASN A 247 -6.76 5.15 13.25
C ASN A 247 -5.96 6.44 13.45
N VAL A 248 -6.51 7.45 14.12
CA VAL A 248 -5.78 8.69 14.46
C VAL A 248 -4.54 8.39 15.32
N TYR A 249 -4.67 7.49 16.31
CA TYR A 249 -3.53 7.06 17.12
C TYR A 249 -2.47 6.34 16.29
N PHE A 250 -2.87 5.40 15.44
CA PHE A 250 -1.94 4.67 14.57
C PHE A 250 -1.24 5.59 13.56
N ASP A 251 -1.94 6.56 12.99
CA ASP A 251 -1.34 7.56 12.10
C ASP A 251 -0.28 8.41 12.83
N CYS A 252 -0.52 8.77 14.09
CA CYS A 252 0.47 9.49 14.90
C CYS A 252 1.67 8.61 15.24
N ALA A 253 1.45 7.39 15.75
CA ALA A 253 2.50 6.56 16.33
C ALA A 253 3.20 5.68 15.28
N ALA A 254 2.45 4.84 14.54
CA ALA A 254 3.01 3.99 13.49
C ALA A 254 3.52 4.81 12.30
N GLY A 255 2.80 5.87 11.93
CA GLY A 255 3.22 6.80 10.88
C GLY A 255 4.58 7.44 11.18
N ALA A 256 4.82 7.86 12.43
CA ALA A 256 6.11 8.41 12.85
C ALA A 256 7.24 7.37 12.82
N VAL A 257 6.95 6.12 13.21
CA VAL A 257 7.91 5.01 13.08
C VAL A 257 8.34 4.80 11.64
N MET A 258 7.37 4.73 10.71
CA MET A 258 7.65 4.50 9.28
C MET A 258 8.43 5.65 8.66
N GLU A 259 8.11 6.89 8.98
CA GLU A 259 8.81 8.09 8.49
C GLU A 259 10.28 8.11 8.90
N GLU A 260 10.60 7.69 10.12
CA GLU A 260 11.97 7.60 10.64
C GLU A 260 12.71 6.31 10.24
N GLY A 261 12.16 5.55 9.29
CA GLY A 261 12.77 4.34 8.73
C GLY A 261 12.61 3.08 9.59
N GLY A 262 11.75 3.13 10.61
CA GLY A 262 11.36 1.97 11.40
C GLY A 262 10.38 1.05 10.67
N GLN A 263 10.22 -0.15 11.21
CA GLN A 263 9.31 -1.16 10.70
C GLN A 263 8.25 -1.48 11.75
N VAL A 264 6.98 -1.28 11.42
CA VAL A 264 5.87 -1.75 12.24
C VAL A 264 5.69 -3.24 11.99
N LEU A 265 5.82 -4.04 13.03
CA LEU A 265 5.76 -5.50 12.95
C LEU A 265 4.39 -6.05 13.29
N ASP A 266 3.73 -5.40 14.22
CA ASP A 266 2.47 -5.89 14.76
C ASP A 266 1.66 -4.76 15.38
N ILE A 267 0.36 -4.84 15.17
CA ILE A 267 -0.64 -4.05 15.88
C ILE A 267 -1.46 -5.05 16.70
N ILE A 268 -1.31 -4.99 18.03
CA ILE A 268 -1.89 -5.94 18.97
C ILE A 268 -2.99 -5.22 19.77
N GLY A 269 -4.22 -5.23 19.23
CA GLY A 269 -5.30 -4.40 19.77
C GLY A 269 -4.99 -2.92 19.59
N ASP A 270 -4.72 -2.23 20.69
CA ASP A 270 -4.32 -0.83 20.75
C ASP A 270 -2.81 -0.61 20.97
N ALA A 271 -2.03 -1.68 20.94
CA ALA A 271 -0.58 -1.60 21.07
C ALA A 271 0.14 -1.74 19.72
N ILE A 272 1.26 -1.05 19.56
CA ILE A 272 2.14 -1.12 18.39
C ILE A 272 3.48 -1.68 18.81
N LEU A 273 3.93 -2.74 18.14
CA LEU A 273 5.29 -3.25 18.22
C LEU A 273 6.05 -2.91 16.94
N ALA A 274 7.11 -2.17 17.07
CA ALA A 274 7.95 -1.77 15.94
C ALA A 274 9.44 -1.92 16.27
N PHE A 275 10.30 -1.84 15.26
CA PHE A 275 11.75 -1.87 15.45
C PHE A 275 12.48 -1.07 14.38
N PHE A 276 13.69 -0.66 14.74
CA PHE A 276 14.65 0.00 13.87
C PHE A 276 15.88 -0.90 13.80
N PRO A 277 16.13 -1.58 12.65
CA PRO A 277 17.25 -2.50 12.54
C PRO A 277 18.59 -1.76 12.65
N ALA A 278 19.51 -2.29 13.42
CA ALA A 278 20.88 -1.77 13.45
C ALA A 278 21.65 -2.25 12.22
N SER A 279 22.36 -1.35 11.56
CA SER A 279 23.28 -1.70 10.46
C SER A 279 24.53 -2.33 11.04
N GLY A 280 24.89 -3.55 10.63
CA GLY A 280 26.11 -4.26 11.04
C GLY A 280 25.86 -5.57 11.83
N PRO A 281 26.91 -6.32 12.15
CA PRO A 281 26.80 -7.60 12.88
C PRO A 281 26.26 -7.39 14.30
N PRO A 282 25.65 -8.45 14.89
CA PRO A 282 25.02 -8.35 16.20
C PRO A 282 25.98 -7.91 17.31
N ALA A 283 25.61 -6.90 18.04
CA ALA A 283 25.81 -6.60 19.45
C ALA A 283 27.22 -6.47 20.08
N SER A 284 28.31 -6.44 19.41
CA SER A 284 29.62 -6.31 20.09
C SER A 284 30.41 -5.02 19.85
N GLY A 285 29.74 -3.96 19.32
CA GLY A 285 30.37 -2.68 19.04
C GLY A 285 29.41 -1.49 19.21
N PRO A 286 29.88 -0.24 18.97
CA PRO A 286 29.08 0.97 19.01
C PRO A 286 28.00 1.06 17.95
N GLY A 287 27.71 -0.06 17.25
CA GLY A 287 26.62 -0.19 16.29
C GLY A 287 25.24 -0.03 16.94
N GLY A 288 24.28 0.53 16.19
CA GLY A 288 22.90 0.75 16.68
C GLY A 288 22.60 2.18 17.11
N GLY A 289 23.58 3.08 17.16
CA GLY A 289 23.34 4.48 17.50
C GLY A 289 22.32 5.15 16.60
N GLN A 290 22.44 4.97 15.28
CA GLN A 290 21.47 5.50 14.32
C GLN A 290 20.06 4.93 14.53
N ALA A 291 19.95 3.63 14.79
CA ALA A 291 18.66 2.98 15.05
C ALA A 291 18.02 3.54 16.35
N CYS A 292 18.83 3.74 17.39
CA CYS A 292 18.38 4.35 18.64
C CYS A 292 17.95 5.82 18.44
N ALA A 293 18.71 6.59 17.68
CA ALA A 293 18.41 7.98 17.36
C ALA A 293 17.12 8.09 16.54
N SER A 294 16.95 7.24 15.52
CA SER A 294 15.70 7.17 14.75
C SER A 294 14.49 6.82 15.62
N ALA A 295 14.62 5.86 16.54
CA ALA A 295 13.54 5.51 17.47
C ALA A 295 13.16 6.68 18.40
N LEU A 296 14.13 7.45 18.86
CA LEU A 296 13.87 8.64 19.69
C LEU A 296 13.20 9.76 18.89
N ARG A 297 13.65 10.02 17.66
CA ARG A 297 12.99 10.99 16.79
C ARG A 297 11.56 10.59 16.47
N ALA A 298 11.31 9.30 16.15
CA ALA A 298 9.97 8.78 15.94
C ALA A 298 9.07 9.02 17.16
N ALA A 299 9.59 8.85 18.39
CA ALA A 299 8.83 9.12 19.60
C ALA A 299 8.47 10.60 19.74
N SER A 300 9.42 11.49 19.48
CA SER A 300 9.19 12.94 19.48
C SER A 300 8.17 13.33 18.42
N THR A 301 8.31 12.82 17.18
CA THR A 301 7.40 13.07 16.06
C THR A 301 5.98 12.59 16.38
N ALA A 302 5.82 11.39 16.96
CA ALA A 302 4.52 10.85 17.33
C ALA A 302 3.78 11.74 18.34
N GLN A 303 4.47 12.21 19.37
CA GLN A 303 3.91 13.12 20.38
C GLN A 303 3.59 14.50 19.78
N SER A 304 4.48 15.03 18.94
CA SER A 304 4.26 16.31 18.24
C SER A 304 3.06 16.27 17.29
N ARG A 305 2.85 15.18 16.57
CA ARG A 305 1.68 14.99 15.70
C ARG A 305 0.38 15.01 16.51
N LEU A 306 0.34 14.27 17.63
CA LEU A 306 -0.83 14.27 18.48
C LEU A 306 -1.10 15.67 19.06
N ALA A 307 -0.07 16.37 19.53
CA ALA A 307 -0.19 17.73 20.04
C ALA A 307 -0.70 18.71 18.96
N ALA A 308 -0.20 18.60 17.74
CA ALA A 308 -0.67 19.41 16.60
C ALA A 308 -2.14 19.17 16.26
N LEU A 309 -2.61 17.91 16.25
CA LEU A 309 -4.00 17.58 16.02
C LEU A 309 -4.92 18.14 17.12
N LYS A 310 -4.49 18.06 18.39
CA LYS A 310 -5.21 18.68 19.52
C LYS A 310 -5.29 20.19 19.36
N ALA A 311 -4.20 20.85 19.04
CA ALA A 311 -4.16 22.30 18.82
C ALA A 311 -5.07 22.75 17.64
N GLN A 312 -5.30 21.88 16.67
CA GLN A 312 -6.25 22.11 15.55
C GLN A 312 -7.72 21.84 15.93
N GLY A 313 -8.00 21.43 17.16
CA GLY A 313 -9.36 21.13 17.63
C GLY A 313 -9.91 19.79 17.11
N ASN A 314 -9.04 18.83 16.79
CA ASN A 314 -9.49 17.49 16.41
C ASN A 314 -10.06 16.77 17.63
N THR A 315 -11.38 16.61 17.67
CA THR A 315 -12.12 16.05 18.81
C THR A 315 -11.73 14.61 19.14
N ARG A 316 -11.30 13.80 18.15
CA ARG A 316 -10.82 12.45 18.38
C ARG A 316 -9.44 12.48 19.05
N ALA A 317 -8.55 13.38 18.62
CA ALA A 317 -7.23 13.54 19.18
C ALA A 317 -7.25 13.96 20.66
N GLU A 318 -8.25 14.75 21.10
CA GLU A 318 -8.41 15.17 22.50
C GLU A 318 -8.50 13.99 23.48
N ALA A 319 -9.18 12.91 23.10
CA ALA A 319 -9.32 11.71 23.92
C ALA A 319 -8.08 10.81 23.90
N ILE A 320 -7.13 11.03 22.97
CA ILE A 320 -5.95 10.19 22.78
C ILE A 320 -4.83 10.60 23.75
N SER A 321 -4.29 9.60 24.43
CA SER A 321 -3.03 9.66 25.15
C SER A 321 -2.37 8.28 25.07
N PHE A 322 -1.07 8.20 24.80
CA PHE A 322 -0.35 6.93 24.69
C PHE A 322 1.02 7.01 25.32
N GLY A 323 1.52 5.86 25.77
CA GLY A 323 2.85 5.69 26.30
C GLY A 323 3.76 4.99 25.32
N ILE A 324 5.05 5.32 25.30
CA ILE A 324 6.06 4.71 24.44
C ILE A 324 7.20 4.18 25.31
N GLY A 325 7.60 2.92 25.05
CA GLY A 325 8.83 2.32 25.56
C GLY A 325 9.84 2.11 24.44
N ILE A 326 11.12 2.44 24.68
CA ILE A 326 12.21 2.19 23.73
C ILE A 326 13.32 1.41 24.41
N HIS A 327 13.73 0.30 23.79
CA HIS A 327 14.80 -0.56 24.28
C HIS A 327 15.69 -1.00 23.13
N PHE A 328 17.00 -1.17 23.38
CA PHE A 328 17.92 -1.71 22.38
C PHE A 328 18.39 -3.10 22.81
N GLY A 329 18.31 -4.06 21.88
CA GLY A 329 18.80 -5.41 22.16
C GLY A 329 18.74 -6.36 20.97
N ASP A 330 19.20 -7.59 21.21
CA ASP A 330 19.20 -8.65 20.21
C ASP A 330 17.85 -9.34 20.15
N VAL A 331 17.45 -9.64 18.91
CA VAL A 331 16.21 -10.37 18.59
C VAL A 331 16.46 -11.38 17.48
N VAL A 332 15.57 -12.36 17.37
CA VAL A 332 15.47 -13.22 16.20
C VAL A 332 14.30 -12.73 15.36
N PHE A 333 14.57 -12.31 14.15
CA PHE A 333 13.56 -11.92 13.17
C PHE A 333 13.25 -13.12 12.27
N GLY A 334 12.05 -13.68 12.35
CA GLY A 334 11.74 -14.91 11.66
C GLY A 334 10.34 -15.45 11.90
N ASN A 335 10.13 -16.71 11.47
CA ASN A 335 8.86 -17.41 11.47
C ASN A 335 8.64 -18.27 12.70
N ALA A 336 7.55 -18.06 13.40
CA ALA A 336 7.07 -18.93 14.48
C ALA A 336 5.59 -19.26 14.31
N GLY A 337 5.15 -20.41 14.79
CA GLY A 337 3.74 -20.82 14.75
C GLY A 337 3.54 -22.29 14.42
N THR A 338 2.33 -22.60 13.93
CA THR A 338 1.97 -23.96 13.46
C THR A 338 2.30 -24.11 11.97
N ALA A 339 2.16 -25.33 11.42
CA ALA A 339 2.33 -25.57 9.99
C ALA A 339 1.30 -24.80 9.13
N GLU A 340 0.12 -24.56 9.67
CA GLU A 340 -1.01 -23.92 8.98
C GLU A 340 -1.10 -22.42 9.24
N ARG A 341 -0.48 -21.94 10.34
CA ARG A 341 -0.49 -20.51 10.71
C ARG A 341 0.86 -20.08 11.27
N LEU A 342 1.63 -19.46 10.41
CA LEU A 342 2.89 -18.82 10.77
C LEU A 342 2.67 -17.34 11.05
N LYS A 343 3.42 -16.82 12.03
CA LYS A 343 3.60 -15.40 12.27
C LYS A 343 5.05 -15.05 12.01
N PHE A 344 5.28 -14.09 11.17
CA PHE A 344 6.59 -13.49 10.98
C PHE A 344 6.74 -12.32 11.97
N GLY A 345 7.85 -12.25 12.66
CA GLY A 345 8.05 -11.19 13.66
C GLY A 345 9.39 -11.27 14.36
N ILE A 346 9.53 -10.50 15.42
CA ILE A 346 10.70 -10.53 16.30
C ILE A 346 10.40 -11.36 17.55
N ILE A 347 11.37 -12.19 17.92
CA ILE A 347 11.30 -13.05 19.09
C ILE A 347 12.57 -12.85 19.91
N GLY A 348 12.42 -12.71 21.21
CA GLY A 348 13.56 -12.59 22.10
C GLY A 348 13.23 -11.89 23.41
N ARG A 349 14.18 -11.94 24.33
CA ARG A 349 14.06 -11.32 25.64
C ARG A 349 13.85 -9.80 25.54
N SER A 350 14.51 -9.16 24.57
CA SER A 350 14.42 -7.72 24.33
C SER A 350 13.01 -7.24 24.00
N VAL A 351 12.18 -8.12 23.34
CA VAL A 351 10.76 -7.81 23.06
C VAL A 351 9.95 -7.69 24.35
N ASN A 352 10.19 -8.58 25.31
CA ASN A 352 9.55 -8.48 26.62
C ASN A 352 10.06 -7.25 27.38
N GLU A 353 11.34 -6.93 27.25
CA GLU A 353 11.98 -5.81 27.94
C GLU A 353 11.42 -4.47 27.43
N VAL A 354 11.21 -4.28 26.11
CA VAL A 354 10.60 -3.06 25.58
C VAL A 354 9.14 -2.91 26.02
N ALA A 355 8.35 -3.98 26.04
CA ALA A 355 6.97 -3.93 26.52
C ALA A 355 6.91 -3.53 28.00
N ARG A 356 7.81 -4.05 28.85
CA ARG A 356 7.90 -3.64 30.26
C ARG A 356 8.40 -2.21 30.43
N THR A 357 9.26 -1.74 29.56
CA THR A 357 9.69 -0.33 29.54
C THR A 357 8.51 0.59 29.19
N ALA A 358 7.64 0.19 28.26
CA ALA A 358 6.41 0.92 27.96
C ALA A 358 5.40 0.91 29.12
N ASP A 359 5.24 -0.21 29.84
CA ASP A 359 4.41 -0.27 31.05
C ASP A 359 4.84 0.80 32.08
N MET A 360 6.16 1.06 32.19
CA MET A 360 6.70 2.07 33.11
C MET A 360 6.33 3.50 32.72
N ALA A 361 6.03 3.77 31.46
CA ALA A 361 5.54 5.09 31.03
C ALA A 361 4.25 5.49 31.76
N LYS A 362 3.35 4.53 32.00
CA LYS A 362 2.13 4.74 32.79
C LYS A 362 2.45 4.94 34.28
N VAL A 363 3.31 4.09 34.82
CA VAL A 363 3.68 4.12 36.27
C VAL A 363 4.38 5.43 36.63
N LEU A 364 5.32 5.86 35.82
CA LEU A 364 6.14 7.05 36.02
C LEU A 364 5.47 8.34 35.52
N LYS A 365 4.26 8.25 34.94
CA LYS A 365 3.51 9.37 34.33
C LYS A 365 4.37 10.14 33.31
N ARG A 366 5.01 9.39 32.41
CA ARG A 366 5.82 9.90 31.31
C ARG A 366 5.25 9.41 29.98
N ASP A 367 5.38 10.18 28.92
CA ASP A 367 4.91 9.77 27.62
C ASP A 367 5.90 8.84 26.92
N VAL A 368 7.20 9.06 27.14
CA VAL A 368 8.26 8.24 26.53
C VAL A 368 9.25 7.82 27.60
N VAL A 369 9.45 6.50 27.75
CA VAL A 369 10.45 5.90 28.64
C VAL A 369 11.44 5.09 27.82
N VAL A 370 12.71 5.27 28.13
CA VAL A 370 13.84 4.73 27.36
C VAL A 370 14.75 3.95 28.30
N SER A 371 15.20 2.77 27.88
CA SER A 371 16.18 2.00 28.65
C SER A 371 17.60 2.52 28.47
N ASP A 372 18.45 2.30 29.48
CA ASP A 372 19.88 2.67 29.47
C ASP A 372 20.64 2.03 28.29
N ALA A 373 20.16 0.88 27.79
CA ALA A 373 20.70 0.23 26.58
C ALA A 373 20.60 1.11 25.31
N VAL A 374 19.60 1.98 25.22
CA VAL A 374 19.49 2.99 24.14
C VAL A 374 20.43 4.16 24.42
N VAL A 375 20.38 4.66 25.66
CA VAL A 375 21.12 5.87 26.07
C VAL A 375 22.64 5.71 25.95
N SER A 376 23.14 4.49 26.18
CA SER A 376 24.55 4.15 25.98
C SER A 376 25.01 4.16 24.50
N ARG A 377 24.11 4.25 23.55
CA ARG A 377 24.40 4.18 22.09
C ARG A 377 24.18 5.48 21.34
N ILE A 378 23.50 6.43 21.92
CA ILE A 378 23.24 7.73 21.32
C ILE A 378 24.34 8.75 21.63
N THR A 379 24.37 9.83 20.87
CA THR A 379 25.33 10.92 21.04
C THR A 379 25.08 11.72 22.33
N SER A 380 26.08 12.48 22.78
CA SER A 380 25.94 13.37 23.93
C SER A 380 24.88 14.44 23.72
N ALA A 381 24.70 14.92 22.49
CA ALA A 381 23.67 15.90 22.14
C ALA A 381 22.23 15.32 22.26
N GLU A 382 22.00 14.10 21.79
CA GLU A 382 20.72 13.41 21.93
C GLU A 382 20.39 13.07 23.37
N ARG A 383 21.42 12.77 24.18
CA ARG A 383 21.27 12.50 25.62
C ARG A 383 20.79 13.71 26.41
N LEU A 384 21.08 14.93 25.98
CA LEU A 384 20.61 16.16 26.65
C LEU A 384 19.08 16.31 26.68
N ALA A 385 18.39 15.65 25.74
CA ALA A 385 16.92 15.60 25.72
C ALA A 385 16.33 14.56 26.68
N LEU A 386 17.15 13.81 27.40
CA LEU A 386 16.72 12.74 28.28
C LEU A 386 16.96 13.11 29.76
N SER A 387 15.98 12.83 30.62
CA SER A 387 16.08 12.94 32.06
C SER A 387 16.21 11.56 32.72
N ASP A 388 17.15 11.41 33.63
CA ASP A 388 17.37 10.17 34.37
C ASP A 388 16.24 9.93 35.37
N LEU A 389 15.62 8.76 35.29
CA LEU A 389 14.55 8.33 36.20
C LEU A 389 15.06 7.37 37.29
N GLY A 390 16.36 6.98 37.25
CA GLY A 390 16.95 6.02 38.18
C GLY A 390 16.68 4.55 37.79
N GLU A 391 16.91 3.68 38.79
CA GLU A 391 16.75 2.22 38.63
C GLU A 391 15.33 1.77 39.00
N HIS A 392 14.75 0.93 38.17
CA HIS A 392 13.40 0.39 38.35
C HIS A 392 13.38 -1.12 38.13
N GLU A 393 12.63 -1.82 38.96
CA GLU A 393 12.31 -3.23 38.72
C GLU A 393 11.26 -3.36 37.63
N LEU A 394 11.55 -4.18 36.63
CA LEU A 394 10.62 -4.49 35.54
C LEU A 394 10.06 -5.91 35.76
N ARG A 395 8.75 -6.05 35.68
CA ARG A 395 8.07 -7.33 35.92
C ARG A 395 8.64 -8.45 35.05
N GLY A 396 9.19 -9.49 35.66
CA GLY A 396 9.75 -10.65 34.96
C GLY A 396 11.15 -10.43 34.38
N ILE A 397 11.79 -9.31 34.67
CA ILE A 397 13.20 -9.05 34.36
C ILE A 397 14.03 -9.20 35.63
N PRO A 398 15.08 -10.06 35.64
CA PRO A 398 15.77 -10.46 36.89
C PRO A 398 16.51 -9.36 37.63
N SER A 399 16.83 -8.25 36.98
CA SER A 399 17.58 -7.14 37.59
C SER A 399 16.93 -5.80 37.25
N ALA A 400 17.05 -4.85 38.18
CA ALA A 400 16.63 -3.46 37.97
C ALA A 400 17.26 -2.90 36.66
N ARG A 401 16.56 -1.99 36.05
CA ARG A 401 16.97 -1.30 34.82
C ARG A 401 16.95 0.19 35.05
N ARG A 402 18.03 0.85 34.66
CA ARG A 402 18.05 2.30 34.63
C ARG A 402 17.21 2.79 33.45
N LEU A 403 16.28 3.66 33.74
CA LEU A 403 15.33 4.22 32.82
C LEU A 403 15.52 5.73 32.70
N TRP A 404 15.11 6.23 31.54
CA TRP A 404 15.20 7.64 31.18
C TRP A 404 13.88 8.11 30.58
N ALA A 405 13.51 9.35 30.75
CA ALA A 405 12.36 9.96 30.06
C ALA A 405 12.86 10.91 28.97
N LEU A 406 12.23 10.83 27.81
CA LEU A 406 12.38 11.87 26.79
C LEU A 406 11.61 13.12 27.26
N ALA A 407 12.23 14.29 27.18
CA ALA A 407 11.57 15.55 27.50
C ALA A 407 10.36 15.75 26.59
N SER A 408 9.23 16.11 27.20
CA SER A 408 8.06 16.54 26.42
C SER A 408 8.41 17.80 25.65
N THR A 409 8.15 17.84 24.37
CA THR A 409 8.13 19.11 23.60
C THR A 409 6.95 19.93 24.12
N GLU A 410 7.22 20.97 24.90
CA GLU A 410 6.23 21.98 25.30
C GLU A 410 5.72 22.74 24.06
#